data_aa715207852a217476397036e2086c74
#
_entry.id   aa715207852a217476397036e2086c74
#
_cell.length_a   1.000
_cell.length_b   1.000
_cell.length_c   1.000
_cell.angle_alpha   90.00
_cell.angle_beta   90.00
_cell.angle_gamma   90.00
#
_symmetry.space_group_name_H-M   'P 1'
#
loop_
_entity.id
_entity.type
_entity.pdbx_description
1 polymer ?
#
loop_
_entity_poly.entity_id
_entity_poly.type
_entity_poly.pdbx_seq_one_letter_code
_entity_poly.pdbx_strand_id
1 'polypeptide(L)'
;PDYWEVGETVLTLGTAASVLLGLESATALAQAGIDPGASPEVLAGRAATVRRAMERNFAPGWGRHIGCDDVDAAIALVLPPFTQPLTGARAVRETAAARMRRSAGGLAPGSGWRDDGVSWTPETALMAWSALALGKEDEAARLLSWLDWHRTDAGALPEKVAADGAPAGPAPLAWTCALVLLATAAREPRVSGRETGQDG
;
A
#
# COMPACT_ATOMS: atom_id res chain seq x y z
N PRO A 1 6.73 1.09 16.36
CA PRO A 1 6.60 -0.04 15.42
C PRO A 1 5.64 0.35 14.29
N ASP A 2 5.89 -0.18 13.12
CA ASP A 2 4.98 -0.14 11.99
C ASP A 2 4.25 -1.50 11.86
N TYR A 3 3.69 -1.81 10.68
CA TYR A 3 2.97 -3.06 10.44
C TYR A 3 3.83 -4.34 10.53
N TRP A 4 5.15 -4.23 10.65
CA TRP A 4 6.02 -5.38 10.95
C TRP A 4 5.93 -5.80 12.42
N GLU A 5 5.40 -4.95 13.30
CA GLU A 5 5.22 -5.19 14.75
C GLU A 5 6.51 -5.59 15.48
N VAL A 6 7.65 -5.16 14.99
CA VAL A 6 8.97 -5.39 15.60
C VAL A 6 9.46 -4.14 16.31
N GLY A 7 10.39 -4.32 17.25
CA GLY A 7 11.03 -3.19 17.95
C GLY A 7 11.94 -2.41 17.00
N GLU A 8 11.55 -1.16 16.69
CA GLU A 8 12.30 -0.28 15.79
C GLU A 8 13.06 0.77 16.59
N THR A 9 14.33 1.00 16.25
CA THR A 9 15.16 2.05 16.84
C THR A 9 15.42 3.21 15.88
N VAL A 10 15.03 3.06 14.62
CA VAL A 10 15.15 4.06 13.56
C VAL A 10 13.80 4.28 12.87
N LEU A 11 13.63 5.43 12.22
CA LEU A 11 12.40 5.74 11.50
C LEU A 11 12.24 4.81 10.30
N THR A 12 11.07 4.18 10.21
CA THR A 12 10.68 3.35 9.06
C THR A 12 9.91 4.17 8.01
N LEU A 13 9.98 3.72 6.75
CA LEU A 13 9.21 4.30 5.66
C LEU A 13 7.70 4.20 5.93
N GLY A 14 7.24 3.05 6.47
CA GLY A 14 5.84 2.83 6.80
C GLY A 14 5.31 3.84 7.81
N THR A 15 6.06 4.09 8.89
CA THR A 15 5.68 5.10 9.90
C THR A 15 5.65 6.50 9.31
N ALA A 16 6.68 6.88 8.55
CA ALA A 16 6.76 8.22 7.95
C ALA A 16 5.65 8.46 6.91
N ALA A 17 5.39 7.46 6.07
CA ALA A 17 4.34 7.51 5.05
C ALA A 17 2.94 7.62 5.68
N SER A 18 2.67 6.89 6.76
CA SER A 18 1.38 6.97 7.48
C SER A 18 1.15 8.35 8.08
N VAL A 19 2.19 9.00 8.62
CA VAL A 19 2.09 10.38 9.12
C VAL A 19 1.79 11.35 7.97
N LEU A 20 2.48 11.22 6.84
CA LEU A 20 2.23 12.06 5.67
C LEU A 20 0.79 11.90 5.17
N LEU A 21 0.34 10.64 4.99
CA LEU A 21 -1.01 10.32 4.53
C LEU A 21 -2.08 10.89 5.48
N GLY A 22 -1.88 10.77 6.79
CA GLY A 22 -2.78 11.35 7.79
C GLY A 22 -2.89 12.86 7.68
N LEU A 23 -1.76 13.57 7.51
CA LEU A 23 -1.74 15.03 7.34
C LEU A 23 -2.40 15.48 6.03
N GLU A 24 -2.14 14.79 4.92
CA GLU A 24 -2.77 15.09 3.62
C GLU A 24 -4.29 14.82 3.66
N SER A 25 -4.70 13.72 4.29
CA SER A 25 -6.12 13.40 4.48
C SER A 25 -6.84 14.43 5.38
N ALA A 26 -6.22 14.82 6.50
CA ALA A 26 -6.75 15.86 7.37
C ALA A 26 -6.85 17.22 6.66
N THR A 27 -5.88 17.55 5.81
CA THR A 27 -5.92 18.76 4.98
C THR A 27 -7.14 18.73 4.05
N ALA A 28 -7.37 17.59 3.37
CA ALA A 28 -8.51 17.43 2.47
C ALA A 28 -9.86 17.52 3.21
N LEU A 29 -9.97 16.93 4.40
CA LEU A 29 -11.15 17.04 5.26
C LEU A 29 -11.42 18.50 5.67
N ALA A 30 -10.40 19.23 6.10
CA ALA A 30 -10.53 20.63 6.45
C ALA A 30 -10.99 21.49 5.27
N GLN A 31 -10.47 21.23 4.08
CA GLN A 31 -10.90 21.91 2.85
C GLN A 31 -12.35 21.58 2.46
N ALA A 32 -12.83 20.38 2.83
CA ALA A 32 -14.23 19.98 2.66
C ALA A 32 -15.16 20.49 3.77
N GLY A 33 -14.68 21.32 4.70
CA GLY A 33 -15.46 21.90 5.80
C GLY A 33 -15.65 20.98 7.00
N ILE A 34 -14.91 19.87 7.09
CA ILE A 34 -14.90 18.98 8.24
C ILE A 34 -13.72 19.41 9.13
N ASP A 35 -14.00 19.73 10.41
CA ASP A 35 -12.96 20.20 11.35
C ASP A 35 -12.09 19.04 11.87
N PRO A 36 -10.81 18.95 11.48
CA PRO A 36 -9.84 17.99 12.02
C PRO A 36 -9.05 18.56 13.22
N GLY A 37 -9.46 19.68 13.78
CA GLY A 37 -8.79 20.34 14.91
C GLY A 37 -7.62 21.27 14.54
N ALA A 38 -7.42 21.56 13.24
CA ALA A 38 -6.40 22.51 12.77
C ALA A 38 -6.78 23.08 11.40
N SER A 39 -6.28 24.29 11.06
CA SER A 39 -6.58 24.89 9.76
C SER A 39 -5.91 24.15 8.59
N PRO A 40 -6.49 24.20 7.37
CA PRO A 40 -5.92 23.58 6.17
C PRO A 40 -4.47 24.02 5.92
N GLU A 41 -4.14 25.30 6.15
CA GLU A 41 -2.80 25.85 5.90
C GLU A 41 -1.77 25.25 6.87
N VAL A 42 -2.12 25.08 8.14
CA VAL A 42 -1.26 24.47 9.17
C VAL A 42 -1.01 23.01 8.82
N LEU A 43 -2.06 22.26 8.46
CA LEU A 43 -1.94 20.85 8.08
C LEU A 43 -1.11 20.66 6.81
N ALA A 44 -1.38 21.43 5.77
CA ALA A 44 -0.61 21.42 4.52
C ALA A 44 0.87 21.78 4.75
N GLY A 45 1.16 22.78 5.60
CA GLY A 45 2.52 23.16 5.96
C GLY A 45 3.28 22.03 6.67
N ARG A 46 2.61 21.30 7.57
CA ARG A 46 3.17 20.11 8.24
C ARG A 46 3.37 18.96 7.27
N ALA A 47 2.41 18.68 6.40
CA ALA A 47 2.53 17.66 5.34
C ALA A 47 3.73 17.94 4.44
N ALA A 48 3.89 19.17 3.96
CA ALA A 48 5.03 19.59 3.16
C ALA A 48 6.38 19.44 3.90
N THR A 49 6.41 19.65 5.20
CA THR A 49 7.61 19.45 6.02
C THR A 49 7.98 17.97 6.13
N VAL A 50 6.98 17.10 6.38
CA VAL A 50 7.18 15.64 6.42
C VAL A 50 7.65 15.14 5.06
N ARG A 51 6.99 15.55 3.96
CA ARG A 51 7.36 15.18 2.59
C ARG A 51 8.83 15.49 2.29
N ARG A 52 9.27 16.73 2.54
CA ARG A 52 10.68 17.12 2.37
C ARG A 52 11.64 16.33 3.26
N ALA A 53 11.25 16.01 4.48
CA ALA A 53 12.06 15.18 5.37
C ALA A 53 12.18 13.75 4.85
N MET A 54 11.11 13.17 4.34
CA MET A 54 11.13 11.84 3.72
C MET A 54 12.04 11.81 2.49
N GLU A 55 11.90 12.78 1.58
CA GLU A 55 12.75 12.88 0.38
C GLU A 55 14.24 13.02 0.72
N ARG A 56 14.58 13.79 1.75
CA ARG A 56 15.99 13.92 2.18
C ARG A 56 16.57 12.68 2.81
N ASN A 57 15.77 11.88 3.50
CA ASN A 57 16.27 10.79 4.34
C ASN A 57 16.10 9.41 3.70
N PHE A 58 15.11 9.20 2.84
CA PHE A 58 14.83 7.91 2.21
C PHE A 58 15.25 7.85 0.74
N ALA A 59 15.23 8.98 0.00
CA ALA A 59 15.67 8.96 -1.39
C ALA A 59 17.21 8.79 -1.48
N PRO A 60 17.72 8.17 -2.57
CA PRO A 60 16.96 7.61 -3.70
C PRO A 60 16.49 6.17 -3.48
N GLY A 61 16.95 5.49 -2.43
CA GLY A 61 16.75 4.05 -2.23
C GLY A 61 15.34 3.67 -1.76
N TRP A 62 14.65 4.57 -1.04
CA TRP A 62 13.32 4.35 -0.49
C TRP A 62 13.20 3.00 0.26
N GLY A 63 14.26 2.62 0.97
CA GLY A 63 14.30 1.40 1.76
C GLY A 63 13.43 1.47 3.02
N ARG A 64 13.28 0.33 3.69
CA ARG A 64 12.48 0.22 4.91
C ARG A 64 12.88 1.22 6.01
N HIS A 65 14.18 1.38 6.24
CA HIS A 65 14.75 2.32 7.20
C HIS A 65 15.58 3.38 6.49
N ILE A 66 15.83 4.49 7.17
CA ILE A 66 16.80 5.48 6.71
C ILE A 66 18.16 4.79 6.52
N GLY A 67 18.71 4.91 5.32
CA GLY A 67 20.04 4.38 4.97
C GLY A 67 20.10 2.88 4.70
N CYS A 68 18.95 2.18 4.56
CA CYS A 68 18.95 0.80 4.12
C CYS A 68 18.44 0.66 2.68
N ASP A 69 18.88 -0.42 2.00
CA ASP A 69 18.53 -0.70 0.61
C ASP A 69 17.39 -1.74 0.48
N ASP A 70 16.94 -2.31 1.60
CA ASP A 70 15.85 -3.27 1.59
C ASP A 70 14.53 -2.58 1.28
N VAL A 71 13.90 -2.96 0.17
CA VAL A 71 12.58 -2.46 -0.18
C VAL A 71 11.52 -3.06 0.73
N ASP A 72 10.48 -2.27 0.96
CA ASP A 72 9.36 -2.59 1.83
C ASP A 72 8.05 -2.29 1.10
N ALA A 73 6.98 -3.02 1.41
CA ALA A 73 5.67 -2.80 0.81
C ALA A 73 5.14 -1.37 1.06
N ALA A 74 5.64 -0.69 2.10
CA ALA A 74 5.35 0.72 2.37
C ALA A 74 5.74 1.66 1.22
N ILE A 75 6.57 1.22 0.26
CA ILE A 75 6.82 1.99 -0.97
C ILE A 75 5.53 2.33 -1.72
N ALA A 76 4.49 1.52 -1.59
CA ALA A 76 3.18 1.81 -2.15
C ALA A 76 2.54 3.06 -1.52
N LEU A 77 2.75 3.30 -0.23
CA LEU A 77 2.13 4.39 0.53
C LEU A 77 2.65 5.79 0.14
N VAL A 78 3.82 5.87 -0.52
CA VAL A 78 4.41 7.13 -1.00
C VAL A 78 4.12 7.41 -2.49
N LEU A 79 3.09 6.74 -3.01
CA LEU A 79 2.63 6.77 -4.39
C LEU A 79 1.09 6.76 -4.45
N PRO A 80 0.47 7.05 -5.61
CA PRO A 80 -0.96 6.83 -5.79
C PRO A 80 -1.36 5.36 -5.48
N PRO A 81 -2.56 5.13 -4.89
CA PRO A 81 -3.61 6.10 -4.64
C PRO A 81 -3.49 6.85 -3.31
N PHE A 82 -2.44 6.61 -2.51
CA PHE A 82 -2.31 7.11 -1.15
C PHE A 82 -1.89 8.57 -1.09
N THR A 83 -0.85 8.94 -1.84
CA THR A 83 -0.33 10.31 -1.88
C THR A 83 0.16 10.67 -3.28
N GLN A 84 0.42 11.95 -3.50
CA GLN A 84 1.15 12.38 -4.70
C GLN A 84 2.56 11.77 -4.67
N PRO A 85 3.09 11.31 -5.83
CA PRO A 85 4.38 10.64 -5.86
C PRO A 85 5.49 11.44 -5.20
N LEU A 86 6.28 10.77 -4.34
CA LEU A 86 7.53 11.34 -3.86
C LEU A 86 8.64 11.10 -4.91
N THR A 87 9.62 12.00 -4.94
CA THR A 87 10.67 12.03 -5.96
C THR A 87 11.47 10.71 -5.97
N GLY A 88 11.50 10.03 -7.12
CA GLY A 88 12.23 8.77 -7.30
C GLY A 88 11.53 7.50 -6.78
N ALA A 89 10.47 7.60 -5.96
CA ALA A 89 9.80 6.44 -5.37
C ALA A 89 9.20 5.50 -6.42
N ARG A 90 8.70 6.04 -7.55
CA ARG A 90 8.16 5.22 -8.65
C ARG A 90 9.20 4.23 -9.20
N ALA A 91 10.44 4.66 -9.40
CA ALA A 91 11.51 3.80 -9.93
C ALA A 91 11.81 2.63 -8.98
N VAL A 92 11.80 2.87 -7.67
CA VAL A 92 11.99 1.79 -6.67
C VAL A 92 10.79 0.84 -6.68
N ARG A 93 9.55 1.35 -6.76
CA ARG A 93 8.33 0.55 -6.86
C ARG A 93 8.34 -0.40 -8.06
N GLU A 94 8.99 -0.02 -9.18
CA GLU A 94 9.09 -0.86 -10.39
C GLU A 94 9.73 -2.23 -10.11
N THR A 95 10.70 -2.30 -9.21
CA THR A 95 11.42 -3.53 -8.87
C THR A 95 10.98 -4.16 -7.55
N ALA A 96 10.21 -3.44 -6.74
CA ALA A 96 9.87 -3.85 -5.38
C ALA A 96 9.15 -5.20 -5.32
N ALA A 97 8.14 -5.43 -6.16
CA ALA A 97 7.40 -6.69 -6.17
C ALA A 97 8.29 -7.90 -6.49
N ALA A 98 9.26 -7.74 -7.41
CA ALA A 98 10.20 -8.81 -7.74
C ALA A 98 11.14 -9.11 -6.56
N ARG A 99 11.63 -8.08 -5.86
CA ARG A 99 12.54 -8.21 -4.72
C ARG A 99 11.86 -8.81 -3.48
N MET A 100 10.57 -8.62 -3.31
CA MET A 100 9.78 -9.13 -2.18
C MET A 100 9.13 -10.50 -2.44
N ARG A 101 9.22 -11.02 -3.67
CA ARG A 101 8.57 -12.30 -4.05
C ARG A 101 9.10 -13.47 -3.22
N ARG A 102 8.20 -14.37 -2.85
CA ARG A 102 8.49 -15.62 -2.15
C ARG A 102 8.14 -16.84 -3.01
N SER A 103 8.57 -18.02 -2.58
CA SER A 103 8.42 -19.28 -3.34
C SER A 103 6.97 -19.63 -3.67
N ALA A 104 6.02 -19.35 -2.77
CA ALA A 104 4.58 -19.51 -3.03
C ALA A 104 4.01 -18.51 -4.05
N GLY A 105 4.80 -17.54 -4.54
CA GLY A 105 4.41 -16.61 -5.61
C GLY A 105 3.86 -15.27 -5.14
N GLY A 106 3.47 -15.12 -3.90
CA GLY A 106 3.10 -13.84 -3.28
C GLY A 106 4.30 -13.06 -2.78
N LEU A 107 4.06 -12.02 -1.99
CA LEU A 107 5.08 -11.08 -1.53
C LEU A 107 5.28 -11.19 -0.01
N ALA A 108 6.51 -10.94 0.43
CA ALA A 108 6.81 -10.67 1.83
C ALA A 108 6.55 -9.21 2.19
N PRO A 109 6.53 -8.84 3.48
CA PRO A 109 6.43 -7.44 3.93
C PRO A 109 7.54 -6.54 3.39
N GLY A 110 8.72 -7.10 3.17
CA GLY A 110 9.86 -6.44 2.56
C GLY A 110 10.90 -7.42 2.07
N SER A 111 11.89 -6.96 1.29
CA SER A 111 12.97 -7.80 0.78
C SER A 111 13.87 -8.34 1.89
N GLY A 112 14.03 -7.58 2.98
CA GLY A 112 14.79 -7.98 4.18
C GLY A 112 13.96 -8.78 5.20
N TRP A 113 12.70 -9.14 4.89
CA TRP A 113 11.93 -10.03 5.76
C TRP A 113 12.53 -11.44 5.77
N ARG A 114 12.16 -12.22 6.79
CA ARG A 114 12.60 -13.62 6.97
C ARG A 114 12.52 -14.39 5.65
N ASP A 115 13.57 -15.13 5.35
CA ASP A 115 13.62 -16.02 4.18
C ASP A 115 13.05 -17.40 4.54
N ASP A 116 11.75 -17.42 4.84
CA ASP A 116 10.97 -18.61 5.24
C ASP A 116 10.05 -19.12 4.13
N GLY A 117 10.11 -18.50 2.94
CA GLY A 117 9.26 -18.84 1.80
C GLY A 117 7.80 -18.39 1.94
N VAL A 118 7.40 -17.85 3.09
CA VAL A 118 6.03 -17.43 3.38
C VAL A 118 5.67 -16.16 2.62
N SER A 119 4.52 -16.19 1.95
CA SER A 119 3.91 -15.03 1.29
C SER A 119 2.83 -14.42 2.17
N TRP A 120 2.74 -13.09 2.17
CA TRP A 120 1.79 -12.33 2.95
C TRP A 120 0.73 -11.72 2.06
N THR A 121 -0.52 -11.98 2.37
CA THR A 121 -1.65 -11.57 1.52
C THR A 121 -1.92 -10.07 1.60
N PRO A 122 -1.79 -9.37 2.77
CA PRO A 122 -2.05 -7.93 2.80
C PRO A 122 -1.04 -7.14 1.98
N GLU A 123 0.25 -7.46 2.02
CA GLU A 123 1.27 -6.78 1.21
C GLU A 123 1.09 -7.10 -0.28
N THR A 124 0.71 -8.33 -0.61
CA THR A 124 0.38 -8.70 -1.99
C THR A 124 -0.82 -7.91 -2.50
N ALA A 125 -1.87 -7.74 -1.69
CA ALA A 125 -3.05 -6.94 -2.02
C ALA A 125 -2.74 -5.44 -2.12
N LEU A 126 -1.92 -4.91 -1.20
CA LEU A 126 -1.45 -3.53 -1.22
C LEU A 126 -0.70 -3.21 -2.51
N MET A 127 0.21 -4.08 -2.91
CA MET A 127 0.98 -3.92 -4.13
C MET A 127 0.11 -4.08 -5.39
N ALA A 128 -0.93 -4.92 -5.36
CA ALA A 128 -1.90 -5.03 -6.45
C ALA A 128 -2.69 -3.73 -6.64
N TRP A 129 -3.19 -3.14 -5.56
CA TRP A 129 -3.91 -1.87 -5.61
C TRP A 129 -3.01 -0.72 -6.07
N SER A 130 -1.78 -0.64 -5.56
CA SER A 130 -0.77 0.31 -6.02
C SER A 130 -0.47 0.14 -7.52
N ALA A 131 -0.41 -1.10 -8.02
CA ALA A 131 -0.19 -1.37 -9.44
C ALA A 131 -1.30 -0.80 -10.31
N LEU A 132 -2.58 -0.98 -9.93
CA LEU A 132 -3.73 -0.39 -10.64
C LEU A 132 -3.63 1.14 -10.70
N ALA A 133 -3.34 1.77 -9.57
CA ALA A 133 -3.21 3.23 -9.50
C ALA A 133 -2.05 3.78 -10.34
N LEU A 134 -1.08 2.93 -10.69
CA LEU A 134 0.06 3.27 -11.54
C LEU A 134 -0.13 2.83 -13.00
N GLY A 135 -1.29 2.29 -13.38
CA GLY A 135 -1.60 1.81 -14.73
C GLY A 135 -0.92 0.49 -15.10
N LYS A 136 -0.52 -0.32 -14.11
CA LYS A 136 0.14 -1.61 -14.30
C LYS A 136 -0.85 -2.77 -14.20
N GLU A 137 -1.78 -2.81 -15.14
CA GLU A 137 -2.92 -3.75 -15.15
C GLU A 137 -2.48 -5.22 -15.07
N ASP A 138 -1.45 -5.63 -15.83
CA ASP A 138 -0.97 -7.01 -15.84
C ASP A 138 -0.35 -7.42 -14.50
N GLU A 139 0.37 -6.52 -13.84
CA GLU A 139 0.93 -6.78 -12.50
C GLU A 139 -0.19 -6.95 -11.49
N ALA A 140 -1.16 -6.04 -11.50
CA ALA A 140 -2.31 -6.09 -10.62
C ALA A 140 -3.13 -7.37 -10.82
N ALA A 141 -3.40 -7.73 -12.07
CA ALA A 141 -4.15 -8.94 -12.39
C ALA A 141 -3.45 -10.20 -11.87
N ARG A 142 -2.13 -10.31 -12.03
CA ARG A 142 -1.36 -11.45 -11.50
C ARG A 142 -1.43 -11.54 -9.98
N LEU A 143 -1.28 -10.42 -9.27
CA LEU A 143 -1.31 -10.39 -7.80
C LEU A 143 -2.71 -10.69 -7.25
N LEU A 144 -3.76 -10.14 -7.87
CA LEU A 144 -5.15 -10.42 -7.47
C LEU A 144 -5.55 -11.88 -7.77
N SER A 145 -5.14 -12.42 -8.92
CA SER A 145 -5.37 -13.85 -9.23
C SER A 145 -4.64 -14.75 -8.23
N TRP A 146 -3.41 -14.40 -7.85
CA TRP A 146 -2.68 -15.15 -6.83
C TRP A 146 -3.44 -15.18 -5.50
N LEU A 147 -4.00 -14.05 -5.04
CA LEU A 147 -4.82 -13.98 -3.84
C LEU A 147 -6.07 -14.86 -3.95
N ASP A 148 -6.71 -14.87 -5.11
CA ASP A 148 -7.93 -15.67 -5.33
C ASP A 148 -7.65 -17.18 -5.32
N TRP A 149 -6.51 -17.62 -5.86
CA TRP A 149 -6.07 -19.00 -5.85
C TRP A 149 -5.67 -19.55 -4.47
N HIS A 150 -5.34 -18.69 -3.51
CA HIS A 150 -4.88 -19.07 -2.18
C HIS A 150 -5.92 -18.79 -1.07
N ARG A 151 -7.20 -18.80 -1.44
CA ARG A 151 -8.29 -18.79 -0.45
C ARG A 151 -8.29 -20.08 0.35
N THR A 152 -8.82 -20.01 1.58
CA THR A 152 -9.16 -21.22 2.35
C THR A 152 -10.28 -21.99 1.67
N ASP A 153 -10.52 -23.26 2.07
CA ASP A 153 -11.63 -24.08 1.55
C ASP A 153 -13.01 -23.40 1.77
N ALA A 154 -13.13 -22.54 2.79
CA ALA A 154 -14.31 -21.74 3.04
C ALA A 154 -14.38 -20.45 2.17
N GLY A 155 -13.43 -20.22 1.25
CA GLY A 155 -13.38 -19.05 0.40
C GLY A 155 -12.81 -17.78 1.05
N ALA A 156 -12.32 -17.86 2.29
CA ALA A 156 -11.76 -16.71 3.00
C ALA A 156 -10.33 -16.40 2.55
N LEU A 157 -9.95 -15.12 2.61
CA LEU A 157 -8.58 -14.68 2.38
C LEU A 157 -7.77 -14.84 3.68
N PRO A 158 -6.72 -15.69 3.71
CA PRO A 158 -5.89 -15.90 4.88
C PRO A 158 -4.90 -14.74 5.06
N GLU A 159 -4.24 -14.66 6.22
CA GLU A 159 -3.14 -13.71 6.46
C GLU A 159 -1.91 -14.06 5.62
N LYS A 160 -1.61 -15.33 5.50
CA LYS A 160 -0.38 -15.86 4.90
C LYS A 160 -0.67 -17.03 3.98
N VAL A 161 0.32 -17.31 3.15
CA VAL A 161 0.42 -18.55 2.37
C VAL A 161 1.78 -19.13 2.69
N ALA A 162 1.81 -20.35 3.19
CA ALA A 162 3.03 -21.06 3.52
C ALA A 162 3.87 -21.37 2.26
N ALA A 163 5.12 -21.76 2.43
CA ALA A 163 6.03 -22.03 1.32
C ALA A 163 5.56 -23.15 0.38
N ASP A 164 4.73 -24.07 0.88
CA ASP A 164 4.09 -25.15 0.14
C ASP A 164 2.78 -24.74 -0.56
N GLY A 165 2.37 -23.48 -0.42
CA GLY A 165 1.14 -22.94 -1.00
C GLY A 165 -0.11 -23.06 -0.11
N ALA A 166 -0.02 -23.64 1.08
CA ALA A 166 -1.16 -23.77 1.97
C ALA A 166 -1.56 -22.43 2.62
N PRO A 167 -2.87 -22.12 2.75
CA PRO A 167 -3.35 -21.00 3.53
C PRO A 167 -2.90 -21.11 5.00
N ALA A 168 -2.47 -20.00 5.61
CA ALA A 168 -1.96 -19.96 6.98
C ALA A 168 -2.34 -18.65 7.69
N GLY A 169 -2.31 -18.69 9.03
CA GLY A 169 -2.69 -17.56 9.87
C GLY A 169 -4.21 -17.36 9.96
N PRO A 170 -4.68 -16.26 10.57
CA PRO A 170 -6.10 -15.96 10.68
C PRO A 170 -6.74 -15.73 9.30
N ALA A 171 -7.99 -16.22 9.15
CA ALA A 171 -8.82 -16.02 7.96
C ALA A 171 -10.31 -15.88 8.37
N PRO A 172 -11.05 -14.90 7.80
CA PRO A 172 -10.60 -13.88 6.85
C PRO A 172 -9.72 -12.81 7.53
N LEU A 173 -8.69 -12.34 6.82
CA LEU A 173 -7.94 -11.17 7.28
C LEU A 173 -8.59 -9.89 6.76
N ALA A 174 -9.09 -9.05 7.66
CA ALA A 174 -9.83 -7.84 7.32
C ALA A 174 -9.03 -6.87 6.44
N TRP A 175 -7.74 -6.70 6.73
CA TRP A 175 -6.85 -5.83 5.95
C TRP A 175 -6.73 -6.29 4.50
N THR A 176 -6.44 -7.56 4.25
CA THR A 176 -6.39 -8.14 2.90
C THR A 176 -7.73 -7.96 2.18
N CYS A 177 -8.84 -8.29 2.86
CA CYS A 177 -10.19 -8.17 2.28
C CYS A 177 -10.49 -6.72 1.86
N ALA A 178 -10.16 -5.75 2.70
CA ALA A 178 -10.36 -4.32 2.38
C ALA A 178 -9.55 -3.88 1.16
N LEU A 179 -8.26 -4.26 1.07
CA LEU A 179 -7.40 -3.93 -0.06
C LEU A 179 -7.87 -4.58 -1.37
N VAL A 180 -8.34 -5.84 -1.33
CA VAL A 180 -8.92 -6.52 -2.50
C VAL A 180 -10.20 -5.82 -2.96
N LEU A 181 -11.08 -5.41 -2.05
CA LEU A 181 -12.29 -4.64 -2.40
C LEU A 181 -11.94 -3.31 -3.05
N LEU A 182 -10.98 -2.57 -2.49
CA LEU A 182 -10.51 -1.30 -3.06
C LEU A 182 -9.90 -1.49 -4.45
N ALA A 183 -9.08 -2.52 -4.64
CA ALA A 183 -8.49 -2.86 -5.92
C ALA A 183 -9.56 -3.26 -6.95
N THR A 184 -10.56 -4.05 -6.55
CA THR A 184 -11.66 -4.47 -7.43
C THR A 184 -12.50 -3.28 -7.86
N ALA A 185 -12.91 -2.42 -6.90
CA ALA A 185 -13.66 -1.21 -7.19
C ALA A 185 -12.91 -0.23 -8.13
N ALA A 186 -11.59 -0.18 -8.04
CA ALA A 186 -10.76 0.65 -8.92
C ALA A 186 -10.71 0.14 -10.38
N ARG A 187 -11.06 -1.12 -10.63
CA ARG A 187 -11.12 -1.72 -11.97
C ARG A 187 -12.47 -1.54 -12.65
N GLU A 188 -13.52 -1.29 -11.88
CA GLU A 188 -14.84 -1.06 -12.46
C GLU A 188 -14.85 0.28 -13.20
N PRO A 189 -15.37 0.34 -14.45
CA PRO A 189 -15.54 1.61 -15.13
C PRO A 189 -16.50 2.46 -14.28
N ARG A 190 -16.08 3.69 -13.94
CA ARG A 190 -16.97 4.63 -13.28
C ARG A 190 -18.16 4.82 -14.21
N VAL A 191 -19.32 4.32 -13.82
CA VAL A 191 -20.58 4.63 -14.50
C VAL A 191 -20.76 6.14 -14.38
N SER A 192 -20.45 6.87 -15.45
CA SER A 192 -20.72 8.30 -15.54
C SER A 192 -22.20 8.49 -15.25
N GLY A 193 -22.51 9.31 -14.25
CA GLY A 193 -23.87 9.53 -13.76
C GLY A 193 -24.81 9.76 -14.92
N ARG A 194 -25.98 9.10 -14.87
CA ARG A 194 -27.10 9.40 -15.72
C ARG A 194 -27.34 10.90 -15.63
N GLU A 195 -27.13 11.60 -16.74
CA GLU A 195 -27.79 12.88 -16.98
C GLU A 195 -29.29 12.60 -16.85
N THR A 196 -29.88 13.01 -15.75
CA THR A 196 -31.31 13.12 -15.66
C THR A 196 -31.70 14.25 -16.61
N GLY A 197 -32.00 13.89 -17.87
CA GLY A 197 -32.64 14.76 -18.80
C GLY A 197 -33.94 15.24 -18.16
N GLN A 198 -34.01 16.50 -17.81
CA GLN A 198 -35.23 17.22 -17.64
C GLN A 198 -35.71 17.61 -19.05
N ASP A 199 -36.53 16.75 -19.62
CA ASP A 199 -37.48 17.16 -20.66
C ASP A 199 -38.81 17.41 -19.97
N GLY A 200 -39.35 18.65 -20.12
CA GLY A 200 -40.64 19.07 -19.65
C GLY A 200 -40.78 20.57 -19.54
#